data_7e6451b12dc9593c07438138bb9a85f1
#
_entry.id   7e6451b12dc9593c07438138bb9a85f1
#
_cell.length_a   1.000
_cell.length_b   1.000
_cell.length_c   1.000
_cell.angle_alpha   90.00
_cell.angle_beta   90.00
_cell.angle_gamma   90.00
#
_symmetry.space_group_name_H-M   'P 1'
#
loop_
_entity.id
_entity.type
_entity.pdbx_description
1 polymer ?
#
loop_
_entity_poly.entity_id
_entity_poly.type
_entity_poly.pdbx_seq_one_letter_code
_entity_poly.pdbx_strand_id
1 'polypeptide(L)'
;MKPDETEEFILLIQIVITEEFLNSHPSVEKTQQVLNHVKWTGCLDEPITINRDTKILKDGYRRYIAAQKVGMELVPIIYEK
;
A
#
# COMPACT_ATOMS: atom_id res chain seq x y z
N MET A 1 -8.33 -18.79 11.35
CA MET A 1 -8.71 -17.40 11.22
C MET A 1 -7.98 -16.51 12.20
N LYS A 2 -7.59 -15.33 11.78
CA LYS A 2 -6.81 -14.44 12.59
C LYS A 2 -7.54 -13.16 12.87
N PRO A 3 -8.27 -13.09 13.94
CA PRO A 3 -9.13 -11.94 14.19
C PRO A 3 -8.40 -10.62 14.34
N ASP A 4 -7.14 -10.65 14.78
CA ASP A 4 -6.38 -9.41 14.97
C ASP A 4 -5.69 -8.93 13.70
N GLU A 5 -5.85 -9.64 12.60
CA GLU A 5 -5.25 -9.23 11.34
C GLU A 5 -6.33 -8.90 10.32
N THR A 6 -7.40 -8.33 10.78
CA THR A 6 -8.48 -7.92 9.91
C THR A 6 -8.02 -6.76 9.03
N GLU A 7 -8.12 -6.95 7.72
CA GLU A 7 -7.82 -5.86 6.79
C GLU A 7 -8.92 -4.83 6.80
N GLU A 8 -8.53 -3.58 6.64
CA GLU A 8 -9.48 -2.49 6.45
C GLU A 8 -9.16 -1.86 5.11
N PHE A 9 -10.13 -1.16 4.56
CA PHE A 9 -9.95 -0.43 3.32
C PHE A 9 -10.10 1.05 3.61
N ILE A 10 -9.13 1.84 3.13
CA ILE A 10 -9.22 3.30 3.24
C ILE A 10 -8.92 3.90 1.88
N LEU A 11 -9.25 5.17 1.74
CA LEU A 11 -8.92 5.88 0.51
C LEU A 11 -7.41 6.04 0.41
N LEU A 12 -6.88 5.77 -0.77
CA LEU A 12 -5.44 5.88 -1.00
C LEU A 12 -4.91 7.27 -0.63
N ILE A 13 -5.70 8.30 -0.90
CA ILE A 13 -5.29 9.68 -0.60
C ILE A 13 -5.16 9.96 0.89
N GLN A 14 -5.70 9.09 1.74
CA GLN A 14 -5.58 9.26 3.19
C GLN A 14 -4.23 8.80 3.73
N ILE A 15 -3.48 8.05 2.94
CA ILE A 15 -2.17 7.57 3.36
C ILE A 15 -1.16 8.69 3.24
N VAL A 16 -0.41 8.94 4.32
CA VAL A 16 0.60 9.99 4.36
C VAL A 16 1.96 9.38 4.02
N ILE A 17 2.64 9.95 3.04
CA ILE A 17 3.95 9.47 2.61
C ILE A 17 5.01 10.42 3.14
N THR A 18 6.00 9.87 3.84
CA THR A 18 7.09 10.68 4.40
C THR A 18 8.12 10.99 3.32
N GLU A 19 8.95 12.02 3.60
CA GLU A 19 10.01 12.37 2.68
C GLU A 19 10.99 11.23 2.46
N GLU A 20 11.20 10.40 3.49
CA GLU A 20 12.08 9.25 3.35
C GLU A 20 11.63 8.35 2.23
N PHE A 21 10.33 8.06 2.17
CA PHE A 21 9.80 7.24 1.09
C PHE A 21 9.84 7.98 -0.24
N LEU A 22 9.48 9.25 -0.23
CA LEU A 22 9.48 10.03 -1.47
C LEU A 22 10.88 10.11 -2.09
N ASN A 23 11.90 10.14 -1.26
CA ASN A 23 13.29 10.20 -1.72
C ASN A 23 13.89 8.82 -1.95
N SER A 24 13.19 7.77 -1.60
CA SER A 24 13.67 6.42 -1.83
C SER A 24 13.50 6.07 -3.30
N HIS A 25 14.30 5.11 -3.75
CA HIS A 25 14.21 4.67 -5.13
C HIS A 25 13.88 3.18 -5.16
N PRO A 26 12.58 2.86 -4.99
CA PRO A 26 12.19 1.45 -4.98
C PRO A 26 12.53 0.79 -6.31
N SER A 27 12.80 -0.50 -6.25
CA SER A 27 13.16 -1.27 -7.43
C SER A 27 12.05 -1.17 -8.47
N VAL A 28 12.42 -0.78 -9.68
CA VAL A 28 11.46 -0.71 -10.79
C VAL A 28 10.90 -2.08 -11.09
N GLU A 29 11.76 -3.10 -11.06
CA GLU A 29 11.32 -4.47 -11.33
C GLU A 29 10.32 -4.96 -10.31
N LYS A 30 10.58 -4.74 -9.03
CA LYS A 30 9.67 -5.19 -7.97
C LYS A 30 8.38 -4.41 -7.99
N THR A 31 8.44 -3.12 -8.28
CA THR A 31 7.26 -2.30 -8.42
C THR A 31 6.42 -2.77 -9.60
N GLN A 32 7.09 -3.12 -10.69
CA GLN A 32 6.40 -3.62 -11.88
C GLN A 32 5.72 -4.96 -11.60
N GLN A 33 6.34 -5.81 -10.77
CA GLN A 33 5.72 -7.08 -10.39
C GLN A 33 4.41 -6.85 -9.62
N VAL A 34 4.43 -5.90 -8.68
CA VAL A 34 3.21 -5.56 -7.95
C VAL A 34 2.16 -5.01 -8.90
N LEU A 35 2.59 -4.13 -9.80
CA LEU A 35 1.68 -3.52 -10.77
C LEU A 35 1.04 -4.58 -11.66
N ASN A 36 1.84 -5.53 -12.12
CA ASN A 36 1.31 -6.62 -12.95
C ASN A 36 0.29 -7.46 -12.19
N HIS A 37 0.57 -7.73 -10.92
CA HIS A 37 -0.35 -8.48 -10.08
C HIS A 37 -1.69 -7.75 -9.96
N VAL A 38 -1.64 -6.45 -9.72
CA VAL A 38 -2.86 -5.65 -9.60
C VAL A 38 -3.63 -5.63 -10.91
N LYS A 39 -2.93 -5.49 -12.03
CA LYS A 39 -3.58 -5.50 -13.33
C LYS A 39 -4.24 -6.83 -13.63
N TRP A 40 -3.64 -7.92 -13.14
CA TRP A 40 -4.13 -9.26 -13.38
C TRP A 40 -5.31 -9.62 -12.48
N THR A 41 -5.22 -9.27 -11.20
CA THR A 41 -6.20 -9.69 -10.20
C THR A 41 -7.17 -8.59 -9.78
N GLY A 42 -6.81 -7.34 -10.02
CA GLY A 42 -7.63 -6.21 -9.60
C GLY A 42 -7.43 -5.80 -8.15
N CYS A 43 -6.50 -6.42 -7.44
CA CYS A 43 -6.25 -6.09 -6.04
C CYS A 43 -4.77 -6.26 -5.70
N LEU A 44 -4.37 -5.68 -4.57
CA LEU A 44 -3.00 -5.81 -4.11
C LEU A 44 -2.77 -7.20 -3.53
N ASP A 45 -1.54 -7.69 -3.66
CA ASP A 45 -1.17 -9.01 -3.16
C ASP A 45 -1.13 -9.05 -1.63
N GLU A 46 -0.82 -7.93 -0.99
CA GLU A 46 -0.78 -7.82 0.47
C GLU A 46 -1.24 -6.43 0.86
N PRO A 47 -1.73 -6.27 2.08
CA PRO A 47 -2.15 -4.95 2.54
C PRO A 47 -0.96 -4.04 2.81
N ILE A 48 -1.23 -2.73 2.78
CA ILE A 48 -0.24 -1.72 3.11
C ILE A 48 -0.30 -1.47 4.61
N THR A 49 0.86 -1.37 5.25
CA THR A 49 0.94 -1.13 6.69
C THR A 49 1.09 0.37 6.95
N ILE A 50 0.21 0.92 7.77
CA ILE A 50 0.24 2.33 8.11
C ILE A 50 0.08 2.51 9.62
N ASN A 51 0.43 3.71 10.11
CA ASN A 51 0.19 4.06 11.50
C ASN A 51 -1.30 4.36 11.69
N ARG A 52 -1.88 3.84 12.76
CA ARG A 52 -3.31 3.98 13.01
C ARG A 52 -3.71 5.45 13.20
N ASP A 53 -2.92 6.19 13.92
CA ASP A 53 -3.29 7.56 14.30
C ASP A 53 -2.95 8.59 13.23
N THR A 54 -1.77 8.46 12.64
CA THR A 54 -1.27 9.47 11.70
C THR A 54 -1.51 9.11 10.25
N LYS A 55 -1.81 7.85 9.97
CA LYS A 55 -1.96 7.30 8.61
C LYS A 55 -0.66 7.35 7.82
N ILE A 56 0.47 7.49 8.52
CA ILE A 56 1.77 7.51 7.86
C ILE A 56 2.13 6.10 7.40
N LEU A 57 2.55 6.00 6.15
CA LEU A 57 2.98 4.72 5.58
C LEU A 57 4.17 4.16 6.35
N LYS A 58 4.10 2.89 6.72
CA LYS A 58 5.20 2.20 7.41
C LYS A 58 5.81 1.12 6.54
N ASP A 59 5.01 0.43 5.75
CA ASP A 59 5.51 -0.63 4.89
C ASP A 59 4.60 -0.77 3.68
N GLY A 60 5.17 -1.19 2.56
CA GLY A 60 4.38 -1.41 1.35
C GLY A 60 4.39 -0.25 0.38
N TYR A 61 5.46 0.53 0.35
CA TYR A 61 5.53 1.68 -0.55
C TYR A 61 5.38 1.30 -2.02
N ARG A 62 5.94 0.16 -2.41
CA ARG A 62 5.78 -0.30 -3.80
C ARG A 62 4.32 -0.58 -4.13
N ARG A 63 3.58 -1.11 -3.16
CA ARG A 63 2.15 -1.36 -3.34
C ARG A 63 1.37 -0.06 -3.44
N TYR A 64 1.77 0.92 -2.64
CA TYR A 64 1.18 2.25 -2.72
C TYR A 64 1.38 2.84 -4.12
N ILE A 65 2.60 2.76 -4.64
CA ILE A 65 2.91 3.28 -5.98
C ILE A 65 2.09 2.56 -7.04
N ALA A 66 2.01 1.24 -6.95
CA ALA A 66 1.25 0.46 -7.92
C ALA A 66 -0.22 0.83 -7.90
N ALA A 67 -0.78 0.97 -6.69
CA ALA A 67 -2.18 1.36 -6.53
C ALA A 67 -2.43 2.73 -7.16
N GLN A 68 -1.51 3.66 -6.94
CA GLN A 68 -1.62 5.00 -7.50
C GLN A 68 -1.58 4.97 -9.02
N LYS A 69 -0.69 4.16 -9.57
CA LYS A 69 -0.53 4.08 -11.02
C LYS A 69 -1.74 3.49 -11.72
N VAL A 70 -2.42 2.55 -11.08
CA VAL A 70 -3.62 1.95 -11.70
C VAL A 70 -4.89 2.68 -11.31
N GLY A 71 -4.81 3.69 -10.45
CA GLY A 71 -5.96 4.50 -10.10
C GLY A 71 -6.88 3.87 -9.07
N MET A 72 -6.35 3.05 -8.18
CA MET A 72 -7.15 2.49 -7.10
C MET A 72 -7.55 3.59 -6.12
N GLU A 73 -8.83 3.65 -5.78
CA GLU A 73 -9.31 4.61 -4.81
C GLU A 73 -9.23 4.06 -3.40
N LEU A 74 -9.64 2.81 -3.22
CA LEU A 74 -9.58 2.13 -1.93
C LEU A 74 -8.49 1.09 -1.94
N VAL A 75 -7.74 1.00 -0.86
CA VAL A 75 -6.66 0.02 -0.75
C VAL A 75 -6.77 -0.72 0.58
N PRO A 76 -6.41 -2.00 0.61
CA PRO A 76 -6.39 -2.74 1.86
C PRO A 76 -5.20 -2.30 2.70
N ILE A 77 -5.45 -2.09 3.98
CA ILE A 77 -4.40 -1.70 4.91
C ILE A 77 -4.50 -2.51 6.19
N ILE A 78 -3.38 -2.58 6.89
CA ILE A 78 -3.37 -3.03 8.27
C ILE A 78 -2.65 -1.97 9.09
N TYR A 79 -2.97 -1.92 10.36
CA TYR A 79 -2.36 -0.93 11.23
C TYR A 79 -1.13 -1.51 11.90
N GLU A 80 -0.10 -0.67 11.99
CA GLU A 80 1.11 -1.02 12.70
C GLU A 80 0.79 -1.22 14.17
N LYS A 81 1.43 -2.19 14.77
CA LYS A 81 1.23 -2.43 16.21
C LYS A 81 2.08 -1.53 17.06
#